data_b1c824a9aa141c214310dfaa52820314
#
_entry.id   b1c824a9aa141c214310dfaa52820314
#
_cell.length_a   1.000
_cell.length_b   1.000
_cell.length_c   1.000
_cell.angle_alpha   90.00
_cell.angle_beta   90.00
_cell.angle_gamma   90.00
#
_symmetry.space_group_name_H-M   'P 1'
#
loop_
_entity.id
_entity.type
_entity.pdbx_description
1 polymer ?
#
loop_
_entity_poly.entity_id
_entity_poly.type
_entity_poly.pdbx_seq_one_letter_code
_entity_poly.pdbx_strand_id
1 'polypeptide(L)'
;VIICTASGLMILLTDCFNTANGYVGSGSAELPALAAAGTNGVIFVQLACKTVMGKIAPTFIAIMLALFSFTCLISYYYEAETAAMYLFQGDSKAKIRKVVTWIMRIAMPVLIFIWGNLESDIAWNLSDLALGSCTWVNMLVVLLLSPKVIALYKDYESQMKEKKDPYYNPDKLTWDLSLIH
;
A
#
# COMPACT_ATOMS: atom_id res chain seq x y z
N VAL A 1 3.49 -1.59 9.08
CA VAL A 1 4.34 -2.31 10.05
C VAL A 1 3.47 -3.12 11.02
N ILE A 2 2.56 -2.51 11.80
CA ILE A 2 1.78 -3.20 12.86
C ILE A 2 0.99 -4.39 12.33
N ILE A 3 0.25 -4.24 11.24
CA ILE A 3 -0.58 -5.31 10.64
C ILE A 3 0.28 -6.47 10.15
N CYS A 4 1.38 -6.17 9.44
CA CYS A 4 2.28 -7.21 8.94
C CYS A 4 2.98 -7.97 10.10
N THR A 5 3.37 -7.25 11.16
CA THR A 5 3.95 -7.86 12.37
C THR A 5 2.94 -8.75 13.07
N ALA A 6 1.69 -8.30 13.22
CA ALA A 6 0.63 -9.11 13.82
C ALA A 6 0.34 -10.39 13.02
N SER A 7 0.27 -10.29 11.69
CA SER A 7 0.08 -11.45 10.81
C SER A 7 1.25 -12.42 10.89
N GLY A 8 2.49 -11.90 10.89
CA GLY A 8 3.69 -12.72 11.04
C GLY A 8 3.75 -13.44 12.40
N LEU A 9 3.47 -12.73 13.49
CA LEU A 9 3.43 -13.31 14.82
C LEU A 9 2.34 -14.39 14.94
N MET A 10 1.18 -14.16 14.34
CA MET A 10 0.09 -15.15 14.34
C MET A 10 0.51 -16.45 13.65
N ILE A 11 1.16 -16.37 12.50
CA ILE A 11 1.67 -17.53 11.76
C ILE A 11 2.74 -18.25 12.56
N LEU A 12 3.66 -17.51 13.19
CA LEU A 12 4.74 -18.10 14.02
C LEU A 12 4.20 -18.75 15.29
N LEU A 13 3.31 -18.10 16.01
CA LEU A 13 2.75 -18.62 17.26
C LEU A 13 1.87 -19.86 17.06
N THR A 14 1.24 -19.99 15.89
CA THR A 14 0.41 -21.15 15.55
C THR A 14 1.20 -22.26 14.85
N ASP A 15 2.49 -22.06 14.61
CA ASP A 15 3.38 -22.98 13.88
C ASP A 15 2.80 -23.38 12.50
N CYS A 16 2.14 -22.42 11.83
CA CYS A 16 1.51 -22.62 10.53
C CYS A 16 2.36 -22.04 9.40
N PHE A 17 3.63 -22.44 9.31
CA PHE A 17 4.56 -22.00 8.28
C PHE A 17 5.47 -23.12 7.79
N ASN A 18 6.10 -22.92 6.64
CA ASN A 18 7.15 -23.76 6.10
C ASN A 18 8.36 -22.89 5.74
N THR A 19 9.55 -23.50 5.73
CA THR A 19 10.79 -22.79 5.37
C THR A 19 11.45 -23.44 4.17
N ALA A 20 12.25 -22.65 3.44
CA ALA A 20 13.07 -23.13 2.33
C ALA A 20 14.05 -24.27 2.75
N ASN A 21 14.41 -24.34 4.04
CA ASN A 21 15.29 -25.36 4.59
C ASN A 21 14.57 -26.70 4.92
N GLY A 22 13.31 -26.86 4.49
CA GLY A 22 12.56 -28.10 4.63
C GLY A 22 11.82 -28.26 5.97
N TYR A 23 11.84 -27.24 6.85
CA TYR A 23 10.98 -27.26 8.04
C TYR A 23 9.52 -27.04 7.62
N VAL A 24 8.65 -27.88 8.13
CA VAL A 24 7.20 -27.78 7.97
C VAL A 24 6.58 -27.74 9.36
N GLY A 25 5.82 -26.68 9.63
CA GLY A 25 5.19 -26.48 10.93
C GLY A 25 4.14 -27.55 11.26
N SER A 26 3.83 -27.69 12.54
CA SER A 26 2.91 -28.69 13.09
C SER A 26 1.49 -28.15 13.30
N GLY A 27 1.26 -26.85 13.05
CA GLY A 27 -0.01 -26.17 13.36
C GLY A 27 -1.22 -26.65 12.55
N SER A 28 -1.01 -27.29 11.40
CA SER A 28 -2.10 -27.85 10.60
C SER A 28 -1.66 -29.10 9.83
N ALA A 29 -2.55 -30.07 9.74
CA ALA A 29 -2.33 -31.31 8.95
C ALA A 29 -2.22 -31.04 7.43
N GLU A 30 -2.62 -29.87 6.96
CA GLU A 30 -2.58 -29.48 5.54
C GLU A 30 -1.20 -28.94 5.11
N LEU A 31 -0.34 -28.54 6.07
CA LEU A 31 0.96 -27.92 5.82
C LEU A 31 1.93 -28.77 4.98
N PRO A 32 2.08 -30.09 5.22
CA PRO A 32 2.98 -30.90 4.42
C PRO A 32 2.60 -30.96 2.94
N ALA A 33 1.31 -30.99 2.64
CA ALA A 33 0.80 -30.98 1.26
C ALA A 33 1.05 -29.62 0.58
N LEU A 34 0.87 -28.54 1.31
CA LEU A 34 1.12 -27.17 0.82
C LEU A 34 2.62 -26.92 0.60
N ALA A 35 3.47 -27.45 1.48
CA ALA A 35 4.91 -27.37 1.32
C ALA A 35 5.38 -28.13 0.07
N ALA A 36 4.84 -29.32 -0.17
CA ALA A 36 5.13 -30.11 -1.36
C ALA A 36 4.64 -29.44 -2.65
N ALA A 37 3.53 -28.70 -2.59
CA ALA A 37 2.97 -27.95 -3.71
C ALA A 37 3.68 -26.60 -3.96
N GLY A 38 4.62 -26.18 -3.12
CA GLY A 38 5.29 -24.89 -3.21
C GLY A 38 4.32 -23.69 -3.03
N THR A 39 3.21 -23.91 -2.35
CA THR A 39 2.16 -22.90 -2.17
C THR A 39 2.62 -21.78 -1.24
N ASN A 40 2.35 -20.56 -1.62
CA ASN A 40 2.69 -19.35 -0.84
C ASN A 40 1.45 -18.49 -0.61
N GLY A 41 1.56 -17.53 0.31
CA GLY A 41 0.59 -16.45 0.45
C GLY A 41 -0.42 -16.64 1.57
N VAL A 42 -1.66 -16.19 1.34
CA VAL A 42 -2.70 -16.00 2.36
C VAL A 42 -3.18 -17.28 3.04
N ILE A 43 -2.92 -18.43 2.42
CA ILE A 43 -3.36 -19.71 2.96
C ILE A 43 -2.77 -20.02 4.35
N PHE A 44 -1.53 -19.60 4.60
CA PHE A 44 -0.91 -19.74 5.92
C PHE A 44 -1.63 -18.92 6.99
N VAL A 45 -2.10 -17.72 6.63
CA VAL A 45 -2.93 -16.89 7.53
C VAL A 45 -4.28 -17.55 7.80
N GLN A 46 -4.89 -18.15 6.78
CA GLN A 46 -6.15 -18.89 6.94
C GLN A 46 -6.00 -20.11 7.84
N LEU A 47 -4.91 -20.85 7.69
CA LEU A 47 -4.61 -22.00 8.56
C LEU A 47 -4.34 -21.55 9.99
N ALA A 48 -3.53 -20.51 10.18
CA ALA A 48 -3.27 -19.93 11.49
C ALA A 48 -4.56 -19.46 12.18
N CYS A 49 -5.45 -18.79 11.47
CA CYS A 49 -6.76 -18.42 12.00
C CYS A 49 -7.65 -19.65 12.29
N LYS A 50 -7.57 -20.68 11.45
CA LYS A 50 -8.36 -21.92 11.62
C LYS A 50 -8.02 -22.66 12.91
N THR A 51 -6.77 -22.61 13.39
CA THR A 51 -6.36 -23.19 14.68
C THR A 51 -7.07 -22.54 15.87
N VAL A 52 -7.38 -21.23 15.76
CA VAL A 52 -8.00 -20.45 16.85
C VAL A 52 -9.52 -20.35 16.70
N MET A 53 -10.00 -20.05 15.49
CA MET A 53 -11.42 -19.76 15.20
C MET A 53 -12.17 -20.98 14.62
N GLY A 54 -11.48 -22.08 14.33
CA GLY A 54 -12.09 -23.27 13.76
C GLY A 54 -12.59 -23.08 12.32
N LYS A 55 -13.73 -23.71 11.99
CA LYS A 55 -14.25 -23.77 10.62
C LYS A 55 -14.70 -22.42 10.02
N ILE A 56 -14.92 -21.40 10.85
CA ILE A 56 -15.39 -20.07 10.41
C ILE A 56 -14.22 -19.23 9.86
N ALA A 57 -12.99 -19.53 10.25
CA ALA A 57 -11.81 -18.73 9.93
C ALA A 57 -11.60 -18.47 8.42
N PRO A 58 -11.66 -19.46 7.52
CA PRO A 58 -11.44 -19.21 6.10
C PRO A 58 -12.46 -18.24 5.50
N THR A 59 -13.74 -18.37 5.87
CA THR A 59 -14.79 -17.47 5.41
C THR A 59 -14.61 -16.07 5.96
N PHE A 60 -14.25 -15.94 7.23
CA PHE A 60 -13.98 -14.65 7.86
C PHE A 60 -12.81 -13.95 7.18
N ILE A 61 -11.69 -14.64 6.95
CA ILE A 61 -10.52 -14.08 6.26
C ILE A 61 -10.86 -13.69 4.81
N ALA A 62 -11.65 -14.48 4.09
CA ALA A 62 -12.06 -14.16 2.74
C ALA A 62 -12.88 -12.85 2.68
N ILE A 63 -13.83 -12.66 3.59
CA ILE A 63 -14.62 -11.43 3.68
C ILE A 63 -13.73 -10.24 4.02
N MET A 64 -12.85 -10.38 5.01
CA MET A 64 -11.93 -9.31 5.41
C MET A 64 -10.99 -8.90 4.26
N LEU A 65 -10.45 -9.88 3.53
CA LEU A 65 -9.61 -9.62 2.36
C LEU A 65 -10.39 -8.93 1.23
N ALA A 66 -11.61 -9.35 0.97
CA ALA A 66 -12.46 -8.72 -0.05
C ALA A 66 -12.73 -7.24 0.27
N LEU A 67 -13.10 -6.94 1.52
CA LEU A 67 -13.32 -5.57 1.98
C LEU A 67 -12.03 -4.73 1.94
N PHE A 68 -10.92 -5.30 2.41
CA PHE A 68 -9.63 -4.62 2.40
C PHE A 68 -9.16 -4.33 0.97
N SER A 69 -9.22 -5.30 0.08
CA SER A 69 -8.85 -5.13 -1.33
C SER A 69 -9.70 -4.07 -2.02
N PHE A 70 -11.01 -4.06 -1.74
CA PHE A 70 -11.92 -3.06 -2.29
C PHE A 70 -11.56 -1.63 -1.84
N THR A 71 -11.27 -1.44 -0.55
CA THR A 71 -10.86 -0.13 -0.03
C THR A 71 -9.50 0.32 -0.59
N CYS A 72 -8.54 -0.59 -0.74
CA CYS A 72 -7.25 -0.31 -1.38
C CYS A 72 -7.42 0.14 -2.84
N LEU A 73 -8.28 -0.55 -3.61
CA LEU A 73 -8.54 -0.18 -5.01
C LEU A 73 -9.13 1.23 -5.14
N ILE A 74 -10.06 1.60 -4.24
CA ILE A 74 -10.61 2.96 -4.21
C ILE A 74 -9.53 3.99 -3.89
N SER A 75 -8.68 3.72 -2.89
CA SER A 75 -7.58 4.61 -2.51
C SER A 75 -6.61 4.83 -3.66
N TYR A 76 -6.12 3.78 -4.28
CA TYR A 76 -5.18 3.89 -5.41
C TYR A 76 -5.79 4.60 -6.61
N TYR A 77 -7.07 4.34 -6.89
CA TYR A 77 -7.78 5.06 -7.94
C TYR A 77 -7.84 6.58 -7.63
N TYR A 78 -8.18 6.93 -6.39
CA TYR A 78 -8.26 8.34 -5.96
C TYR A 78 -6.90 9.04 -6.03
N GLU A 79 -5.82 8.39 -5.58
CA GLU A 79 -4.46 8.92 -5.70
C GLU A 79 -4.07 9.16 -7.16
N ALA A 80 -4.33 8.19 -8.02
CA ALA A 80 -4.04 8.31 -9.44
C ALA A 80 -4.86 9.41 -10.12
N GLU A 81 -6.16 9.54 -9.79
CA GLU A 81 -7.03 10.61 -10.31
C GLU A 81 -6.55 11.98 -9.83
N THR A 82 -6.17 12.12 -8.56
CA THR A 82 -5.64 13.36 -7.99
C THR A 82 -4.33 13.77 -8.66
N ALA A 83 -3.42 12.83 -8.86
CA ALA A 83 -2.16 13.09 -9.56
C ALA A 83 -2.39 13.52 -11.02
N ALA A 84 -3.31 12.87 -11.72
CA ALA A 84 -3.69 13.25 -13.08
C ALA A 84 -4.32 14.63 -13.14
N MET A 85 -5.21 14.98 -12.21
CA MET A 85 -5.81 16.31 -12.11
C MET A 85 -4.76 17.39 -11.87
N TYR A 86 -3.75 17.10 -11.04
CA TYR A 86 -2.65 18.04 -10.78
C TYR A 86 -1.80 18.29 -12.04
N LEU A 87 -1.44 17.22 -12.77
CA LEU A 87 -0.64 17.34 -14.00
C LEU A 87 -1.33 18.12 -15.12
N PHE A 88 -2.66 18.04 -15.17
CA PHE A 88 -3.47 18.69 -16.20
C PHE A 88 -4.24 19.91 -15.66
N GLN A 89 -3.65 20.67 -14.73
CA GLN A 89 -4.20 21.94 -14.26
C GLN A 89 -4.21 22.99 -15.39
N GLY A 90 -5.27 23.80 -15.41
CA GLY A 90 -5.45 24.92 -16.35
C GLY A 90 -6.70 24.76 -17.22
N ASP A 91 -7.34 25.90 -17.50
CA ASP A 91 -8.60 25.96 -18.25
C ASP A 91 -8.48 25.43 -19.68
N SER A 92 -7.34 25.64 -20.32
CA SER A 92 -7.04 25.13 -21.66
C SER A 92 -6.98 23.59 -21.73
N LYS A 93 -6.73 22.92 -20.61
CA LYS A 93 -6.57 21.44 -20.53
C LYS A 93 -7.82 20.72 -19.99
N ALA A 94 -8.93 21.42 -19.78
CA ALA A 94 -10.15 20.86 -19.20
C ALA A 94 -10.70 19.67 -20.00
N LYS A 95 -10.59 19.69 -21.33
CA LYS A 95 -11.01 18.57 -22.20
C LYS A 95 -10.08 17.36 -22.01
N ILE A 96 -8.77 17.59 -21.97
CA ILE A 96 -7.76 16.53 -21.78
C ILE A 96 -7.96 15.88 -20.41
N ARG A 97 -8.18 16.66 -19.37
CA ARG A 97 -8.47 16.15 -18.02
C ARG A 97 -9.67 15.21 -17.99
N LYS A 98 -10.80 15.58 -18.63
CA LYS A 98 -11.98 14.72 -18.73
C LYS A 98 -11.67 13.39 -19.45
N VAL A 99 -10.93 13.46 -20.56
CA VAL A 99 -10.57 12.26 -21.33
C VAL A 99 -9.65 11.36 -20.50
N VAL A 100 -8.64 11.91 -19.84
CA VAL A 100 -7.73 11.13 -18.98
C VAL A 100 -8.49 10.46 -17.83
N THR A 101 -9.38 11.18 -17.15
CA THR A 101 -10.21 10.59 -16.08
C THR A 101 -11.09 9.45 -16.61
N TRP A 102 -11.70 9.61 -17.79
CA TRP A 102 -12.49 8.55 -18.41
C TRP A 102 -11.65 7.31 -18.79
N ILE A 103 -10.48 7.54 -19.38
CA ILE A 103 -9.53 6.46 -19.70
C ILE A 103 -9.15 5.71 -18.41
N MET A 104 -8.83 6.40 -17.33
CA MET A 104 -8.48 5.78 -16.05
C MET A 104 -9.63 4.96 -15.47
N ARG A 105 -10.86 5.46 -15.55
CA ARG A 105 -12.07 4.75 -15.07
C ARG A 105 -12.31 3.43 -15.81
N ILE A 106 -11.99 3.38 -17.10
CA ILE A 106 -12.14 2.16 -17.90
C ILE A 106 -10.91 1.26 -17.73
N ALA A 107 -9.70 1.83 -17.69
CA ALA A 107 -8.46 1.09 -17.58
C ALA A 107 -8.36 0.29 -16.26
N MET A 108 -8.81 0.86 -15.13
CA MET A 108 -8.71 0.20 -13.83
C MET A 108 -9.46 -1.15 -13.78
N PRO A 109 -10.77 -1.24 -14.12
CA PRO A 109 -11.45 -2.54 -14.12
C PRO A 109 -10.84 -3.54 -15.12
N VAL A 110 -10.39 -3.07 -16.28
CA VAL A 110 -9.75 -3.91 -17.29
C VAL A 110 -8.43 -4.47 -16.76
N LEU A 111 -7.60 -3.64 -16.13
CA LEU A 111 -6.36 -4.07 -15.50
C LEU A 111 -6.63 -5.07 -14.36
N ILE A 112 -7.60 -4.81 -13.50
CA ILE A 112 -7.97 -5.74 -12.41
C ILE A 112 -8.38 -7.09 -12.99
N PHE A 113 -9.16 -7.10 -14.07
CA PHE A 113 -9.56 -8.34 -14.73
C PHE A 113 -8.37 -9.10 -15.34
N ILE A 114 -7.46 -8.40 -16.02
CA ILE A 114 -6.25 -9.01 -16.60
C ILE A 114 -5.37 -9.58 -15.49
N TRP A 115 -5.09 -8.78 -14.43
CA TRP A 115 -4.24 -9.20 -13.32
C TRP A 115 -4.84 -10.36 -12.52
N GLY A 116 -6.17 -10.40 -12.37
CA GLY A 116 -6.84 -11.51 -11.69
C GLY A 116 -6.76 -12.84 -12.43
N ASN A 117 -6.42 -12.83 -13.72
CA ASN A 117 -6.25 -14.03 -14.55
C ASN A 117 -4.78 -14.41 -14.77
N LEU A 118 -3.82 -13.60 -14.31
CA LEU A 118 -2.40 -13.92 -14.39
C LEU A 118 -1.97 -14.85 -13.26
N GLU A 119 -0.93 -15.62 -13.51
CA GLU A 119 -0.28 -16.41 -12.46
C GLU A 119 0.23 -15.49 -11.36
N SER A 120 0.05 -15.93 -10.11
CA SER A 120 0.37 -15.15 -8.92
C SER A 120 1.81 -14.64 -8.92
N ASP A 121 2.77 -15.48 -9.31
CA ASP A 121 4.19 -15.14 -9.29
C ASP A 121 4.55 -14.04 -10.29
N ILE A 122 3.94 -14.04 -11.47
CA ILE A 122 4.13 -12.99 -12.48
C ILE A 122 3.56 -11.66 -11.95
N ALA A 123 2.38 -11.71 -11.35
CA ALA A 123 1.73 -10.54 -10.78
C ALA A 123 2.59 -9.92 -9.66
N TRP A 124 3.12 -10.72 -8.75
CA TRP A 124 3.99 -10.27 -7.66
C TRP A 124 5.30 -9.66 -8.18
N ASN A 125 6.01 -10.36 -9.06
CA ASN A 125 7.29 -9.88 -9.60
C ASN A 125 7.14 -8.54 -10.34
N LEU A 126 6.06 -8.37 -11.09
CA LEU A 126 5.82 -7.11 -11.81
C LEU A 126 5.40 -5.98 -10.86
N SER A 127 4.62 -6.30 -9.81
CA SER A 127 4.29 -5.34 -8.76
C SER A 127 5.52 -4.86 -8.00
N ASP A 128 6.42 -5.77 -7.64
CA ASP A 128 7.66 -5.45 -6.93
C ASP A 128 8.58 -4.56 -7.77
N LEU A 129 8.68 -4.84 -9.08
CA LEU A 129 9.45 -4.00 -10.01
C LEU A 129 8.85 -2.59 -10.11
N ALA A 130 7.54 -2.47 -10.22
CA ALA A 130 6.84 -1.18 -10.28
C ALA A 130 7.00 -0.40 -8.97
N LEU A 131 6.76 -1.04 -7.83
CA LEU A 131 6.94 -0.43 -6.50
C LEU A 131 8.39 -0.02 -6.25
N GLY A 132 9.35 -0.85 -6.61
CA GLY A 132 10.77 -0.55 -6.51
C GLY A 132 11.13 0.70 -7.31
N SER A 133 10.65 0.82 -8.53
CA SER A 133 10.88 2.00 -9.38
C SER A 133 10.26 3.26 -8.78
N CYS A 134 9.02 3.19 -8.29
CA CYS A 134 8.37 4.31 -7.62
C CYS A 134 9.10 4.71 -6.34
N THR A 135 9.61 3.74 -5.57
CA THR A 135 10.33 3.99 -4.32
C THR A 135 11.62 4.77 -4.57
N TRP A 136 12.37 4.46 -5.62
CA TRP A 136 13.57 5.21 -5.99
C TRP A 136 13.27 6.69 -6.28
N VAL A 137 12.27 6.96 -7.10
CA VAL A 137 11.84 8.34 -7.42
C VAL A 137 11.38 9.06 -6.15
N ASN A 138 10.54 8.41 -5.35
CA ASN A 138 10.02 8.99 -4.11
C ASN A 138 11.14 9.29 -3.10
N MET A 139 12.11 8.40 -2.95
CA MET A 139 13.25 8.61 -2.05
C MET A 139 14.05 9.86 -2.43
N LEU A 140 14.33 10.08 -3.72
CA LEU A 140 15.00 11.28 -4.18
C LEU A 140 14.21 12.54 -3.85
N VAL A 141 12.90 12.54 -4.09
CA VAL A 141 12.03 13.68 -3.79
C VAL A 141 11.98 13.95 -2.28
N VAL A 142 11.85 12.92 -1.45
CA VAL A 142 11.85 13.05 0.02
C VAL A 142 13.16 13.62 0.53
N LEU A 143 14.31 13.16 0.00
CA LEU A 143 15.62 13.70 0.37
C LEU A 143 15.76 15.19 0.00
N LEU A 144 15.28 15.59 -1.17
CA LEU A 144 15.31 16.99 -1.62
C LEU A 144 14.38 17.89 -0.79
N LEU A 145 13.24 17.36 -0.34
CA LEU A 145 12.26 18.10 0.46
C LEU A 145 12.56 18.05 1.98
N SER A 146 13.40 17.13 2.43
CA SER A 146 13.73 16.92 3.85
C SER A 146 14.18 18.21 4.57
N PRO A 147 15.08 19.06 4.04
CA PRO A 147 15.45 20.29 4.71
C PRO A 147 14.24 21.22 4.97
N LYS A 148 13.30 21.22 4.03
CA LYS A 148 12.08 22.03 4.12
C LYS A 148 11.17 21.53 5.25
N VAL A 149 10.95 20.23 5.32
CA VAL A 149 10.15 19.61 6.38
C VAL A 149 10.77 19.88 7.76
N ILE A 150 12.10 19.80 7.88
CA ILE A 150 12.81 20.09 9.12
C ILE A 150 12.64 21.57 9.54
N ALA A 151 12.67 22.48 8.56
CA ALA A 151 12.45 23.90 8.85
C ALA A 151 11.02 24.17 9.36
N LEU A 152 10.01 23.56 8.72
CA LEU A 152 8.62 23.61 9.17
C LEU A 152 8.44 23.05 10.59
N TYR A 153 9.06 21.91 10.86
CA TYR A 153 8.99 21.28 12.16
C TYR A 153 9.59 22.17 13.27
N LYS A 154 10.74 22.80 12.98
CA LYS A 154 11.37 23.74 13.93
C LYS A 154 10.53 24.98 14.18
N ASP A 155 9.87 25.53 13.14
CA ASP A 155 8.95 26.66 13.30
C ASP A 155 7.75 26.25 14.16
N TYR A 156 7.13 25.11 13.89
CA TYR A 156 6.06 24.54 14.70
C TYR A 156 6.47 24.36 16.17
N GLU A 157 7.63 23.76 16.42
CA GLU A 157 8.14 23.54 17.78
C GLU A 157 8.39 24.86 18.52
N SER A 158 8.89 25.88 17.83
CA SER A 158 9.10 27.20 18.41
C SER A 158 7.78 27.87 18.84
N GLN A 159 6.74 27.78 17.99
CA GLN A 159 5.42 28.31 18.28
C GLN A 159 4.75 27.57 19.46
N MET A 160 4.92 26.26 19.55
CA MET A 160 4.41 25.47 20.68
C MET A 160 5.07 25.84 22.01
N LYS A 161 6.39 26.13 22.00
CA LYS A 161 7.10 26.61 23.21
C LYS A 161 6.61 27.98 23.69
N GLU A 162 6.19 28.83 22.75
CA GLU A 162 5.59 30.15 23.10
C GLU A 162 4.12 30.05 23.55
N LYS A 163 3.53 28.85 23.67
CA LYS A 163 2.12 28.60 24.04
C LYS A 163 1.10 29.34 23.14
N LYS A 164 1.44 29.56 21.87
CA LYS A 164 0.55 30.11 20.86
C LYS A 164 -0.05 28.95 20.03
N ASP A 165 -1.27 29.17 19.54
CA ASP A 165 -1.82 28.24 18.54
C ASP A 165 -0.93 28.27 17.30
N PRO A 166 -0.33 27.14 16.90
CA PRO A 166 0.61 27.11 15.81
C PRO A 166 -0.11 27.37 14.47
N TYR A 167 0.36 28.34 13.70
CA TYR A 167 -0.16 28.64 12.39
C TYR A 167 0.96 28.67 11.34
N TYR A 168 0.64 28.28 10.15
CA TYR A 168 1.57 28.31 9.03
C TYR A 168 1.67 29.73 8.48
N ASN A 169 2.89 30.31 8.46
CA ASN A 169 3.19 31.58 7.83
C ASN A 169 4.18 31.39 6.68
N PRO A 170 3.73 31.49 5.43
CA PRO A 170 4.59 31.30 4.26
C PRO A 170 5.71 32.35 4.16
N ASP A 171 5.51 33.57 4.68
CA ASP A 171 6.48 34.66 4.58
C ASP A 171 7.71 34.47 5.47
N LYS A 172 7.58 33.70 6.53
CA LYS A 172 8.71 33.35 7.41
C LYS A 172 9.63 32.27 6.84
N LEU A 173 9.09 31.44 6.02
CA LEU A 173 9.81 30.38 5.32
C LEU A 173 10.11 30.93 3.94
N THR A 174 11.35 31.33 3.70
CA THR A 174 11.85 31.86 2.40
C THR A 174 11.75 30.81 1.28
N TRP A 175 10.53 30.37 1.02
CA TRP A 175 10.23 29.37 0.00
C TRP A 175 9.43 30.03 -1.09
N ASP A 176 10.03 30.04 -2.22
CA ASP A 176 9.29 30.33 -3.45
C ASP A 176 8.32 29.15 -3.70
N LEU A 177 7.07 29.33 -3.27
CA LEU A 177 5.99 28.39 -3.55
C LEU A 177 5.60 28.38 -5.05
N SER A 178 6.27 29.18 -5.87
CA SER A 178 6.04 29.23 -7.32
C SER A 178 6.29 27.89 -8.03
N LEU A 179 6.97 26.95 -7.37
CA LEU A 179 7.18 25.59 -7.86
C LEU A 179 6.02 24.62 -7.56
N ILE A 180 4.99 25.09 -6.81
CA ILE A 180 3.83 24.27 -6.41
C ILE A 180 2.53 24.75 -7.07
N HIS A 181 2.57 25.88 -7.77
CA HIS A 181 1.44 26.41 -8.53
C HIS A 181 1.51 26.07 -10.02
#